data_7b3e62920855d35be57f75546b3b35e9
#
_entry.id   7b3e62920855d35be57f75546b3b35e9
#
_cell.length_a   1.000
_cell.length_b   1.000
_cell.length_c   1.000
_cell.angle_alpha   90.00
_cell.angle_beta   90.00
_cell.angle_gamma   90.00
#
_symmetry.space_group_name_H-M   'P 1'
#
loop_
_entity.id
_entity.type
_entity.pdbx_description
1 polymer ?
#
loop_
_entity_poly.entity_id
_entity_poly.type
_entity_poly.pdbx_seq_one_letter_code
_entity_poly.pdbx_strand_id
1 'polypeptide(L)'
;MLRSYLLTFLIAMVPVVELRGAIPFGTLICDPPVPLVQAYIISIIGNMIPVPFIFFFARKVLEWGADKKIIGRPFRWFLSKGHKGGQKLLNTAGHGVYVALILFVGIPLPGTGAWTGTLAASILDMDFKKSTVCVMLGVLLAGIIIGSLSAVGINVLK
;
A
#
# COMPACT_ATOMS: atom_id res chain seq x y z
N MET A 1 -17.39 18.10 9.57
CA MET A 1 -16.33 17.39 10.34
C MET A 1 -16.44 15.88 10.16
N LEU A 2 -17.40 15.14 10.75
CA LEU A 2 -17.47 13.68 10.64
C LEU A 2 -17.42 13.16 9.18
N ARG A 3 -18.13 13.81 8.27
CA ARG A 3 -18.13 13.47 6.84
C ARG A 3 -16.72 13.55 6.22
N SER A 4 -15.97 14.61 6.52
CA SER A 4 -14.61 14.81 6.01
C SER A 4 -13.65 13.72 6.50
N TYR A 5 -13.75 13.33 7.79
CA TYR A 5 -12.97 12.23 8.37
C TYR A 5 -13.30 10.90 7.70
N LEU A 6 -14.61 10.59 7.53
CA LEU A 6 -15.05 9.36 6.90
C LEU A 6 -14.59 9.26 5.44
N LEU A 7 -14.72 10.35 4.70
CA LEU A 7 -14.25 10.39 3.30
C LEU A 7 -12.73 10.19 3.21
N THR A 8 -11.96 10.88 4.04
CA THR A 8 -10.49 10.71 4.11
C THR A 8 -10.11 9.26 4.41
N PHE A 9 -10.79 8.63 5.37
CA PHE A 9 -10.59 7.23 5.72
C PHE A 9 -10.92 6.29 4.55
N LEU A 10 -12.07 6.45 3.92
CA LEU A 10 -12.49 5.61 2.80
C LEU A 10 -11.59 5.77 1.58
N ILE A 11 -11.18 6.99 1.26
CA ILE A 11 -10.25 7.27 0.16
C ILE A 11 -8.89 6.60 0.42
N ALA A 12 -8.42 6.57 1.67
CA ALA A 12 -7.18 5.88 2.02
C ALA A 12 -7.24 4.36 1.80
N MET A 13 -8.43 3.75 1.81
CA MET A 13 -8.63 2.34 1.51
C MET A 13 -8.65 2.04 0.00
N VAL A 14 -8.85 3.04 -0.86
CA VAL A 14 -8.97 2.84 -2.31
C VAL A 14 -7.62 2.48 -2.92
N PRO A 15 -7.55 1.40 -3.75
CA PRO A 15 -6.33 1.06 -4.46
C PRO A 15 -5.82 2.24 -5.29
N VAL A 16 -4.51 2.37 -5.41
CA VAL A 16 -3.82 3.44 -6.17
C VAL A 16 -3.89 4.82 -5.51
N VAL A 17 -5.03 5.24 -4.96
CA VAL A 17 -5.18 6.54 -4.28
C VAL A 17 -4.48 6.50 -2.92
N GLU A 18 -4.88 5.54 -2.08
CA GLU A 18 -4.25 5.26 -0.79
C GLU A 18 -4.13 6.53 0.10
N LEU A 19 -3.22 6.50 1.07
CA LEU A 19 -2.93 7.68 1.91
C LEU A 19 -2.39 8.87 1.11
N ARG A 20 -1.80 8.63 -0.05
CA ARG A 20 -1.18 9.66 -0.92
C ARG A 20 -2.21 10.65 -1.46
N GLY A 21 -3.38 10.16 -1.79
CA GLY A 21 -4.52 11.00 -2.17
C GLY A 21 -5.37 11.41 -0.98
N ALA A 22 -5.51 10.52 0.03
CA ALA A 22 -6.36 10.77 1.19
C ALA A 22 -5.89 11.94 2.05
N ILE A 23 -4.57 12.06 2.30
CA ILE A 23 -4.02 13.17 3.09
C ILE A 23 -4.31 14.52 2.42
N PRO A 24 -3.87 14.79 1.16
CA PRO A 24 -4.15 16.07 0.53
C PRO A 24 -5.66 16.30 0.33
N PHE A 25 -6.44 15.25 0.03
CA PHE A 25 -7.88 15.36 -0.07
C PHE A 25 -8.51 15.87 1.24
N GLY A 26 -8.17 15.23 2.36
CA GLY A 26 -8.70 15.60 3.67
C GLY A 26 -8.28 17.00 4.12
N THR A 27 -7.04 17.40 3.82
CA THR A 27 -6.46 18.66 4.32
C THR A 27 -6.72 19.88 3.43
N LEU A 28 -6.85 19.67 2.10
CA LEU A 28 -6.93 20.76 1.11
C LEU A 28 -8.29 20.85 0.40
N ILE A 29 -9.00 19.72 0.25
CA ILE A 29 -10.21 19.66 -0.58
C ILE A 29 -11.48 19.55 0.27
N CYS A 30 -11.41 18.86 1.42
CA CYS A 30 -12.59 18.73 2.30
C CYS A 30 -13.02 20.06 2.89
N ASP A 31 -14.35 20.22 3.02
CA ASP A 31 -14.98 21.31 3.74
C ASP A 31 -15.92 20.73 4.82
N PRO A 32 -15.65 20.97 6.10
CA PRO A 32 -14.44 21.60 6.67
C PRO A 32 -13.20 20.72 6.49
N PRO A 33 -11.99 21.31 6.38
CA PRO A 33 -10.75 20.56 6.22
C PRO A 33 -10.39 19.76 7.47
N VAL A 34 -9.80 18.60 7.27
CA VAL A 34 -9.30 17.76 8.34
C VAL A 34 -7.91 18.25 8.77
N PRO A 35 -7.65 18.47 10.07
CA PRO A 35 -6.31 18.83 10.54
C PRO A 35 -5.26 17.80 10.10
N LEU A 36 -4.08 18.27 9.66
CA LEU A 36 -3.05 17.44 9.02
C LEU A 36 -2.68 16.19 9.81
N VAL A 37 -2.46 16.33 11.13
CA VAL A 37 -2.10 15.19 11.99
C VAL A 37 -3.22 14.14 12.02
N GLN A 38 -4.47 14.58 12.07
CA GLN A 38 -5.62 13.69 12.09
C GLN A 38 -5.84 13.03 10.72
N ALA A 39 -5.67 13.77 9.63
CA ALA A 39 -5.71 13.22 8.27
C ALA A 39 -4.63 12.16 8.07
N TYR A 40 -3.42 12.39 8.60
CA TYR A 40 -2.31 11.43 8.58
C TYR A 40 -2.68 10.14 9.32
N ILE A 41 -3.12 10.23 10.58
CA ILE A 41 -3.47 9.05 11.41
C ILE A 41 -4.60 8.26 10.77
N ILE A 42 -5.68 8.92 10.35
CA ILE A 42 -6.85 8.28 9.75
C ILE A 42 -6.50 7.60 8.44
N SER A 43 -5.67 8.25 7.61
CA SER A 43 -5.21 7.69 6.34
C SER A 43 -4.33 6.46 6.55
N ILE A 44 -3.45 6.43 7.57
CA ILE A 44 -2.67 5.23 7.89
C ILE A 44 -3.58 4.08 8.28
N ILE A 45 -4.56 4.31 9.18
CA ILE A 45 -5.49 3.27 9.62
C ILE A 45 -6.27 2.75 8.41
N GLY A 46 -6.85 3.63 7.59
CA GLY A 46 -7.58 3.26 6.38
C GLY A 46 -6.73 2.45 5.39
N ASN A 47 -5.48 2.86 5.19
CA ASN A 47 -4.56 2.20 4.26
C ASN A 47 -4.10 0.81 4.74
N MET A 48 -4.04 0.57 6.05
CA MET A 48 -3.61 -0.70 6.63
C MET A 48 -4.72 -1.76 6.70
N ILE A 49 -6.01 -1.36 6.70
CA ILE A 49 -7.13 -2.32 6.77
C ILE A 49 -7.15 -3.31 5.60
N PRO A 50 -6.95 -2.91 4.32
CA PRO A 50 -6.92 -3.85 3.21
C PRO A 50 -5.72 -4.81 3.21
N VAL A 51 -4.61 -4.47 3.87
CA VAL A 51 -3.34 -5.21 3.81
C VAL A 51 -3.50 -6.71 4.11
N PRO A 52 -4.10 -7.16 5.22
CA PRO A 52 -4.27 -8.59 5.49
C PRO A 52 -5.16 -9.26 4.46
N PHE A 53 -6.20 -8.59 4.00
CA PHE A 53 -7.09 -9.13 2.97
C PHE A 53 -6.34 -9.31 1.65
N ILE A 54 -5.60 -8.31 1.20
CA ILE A 54 -4.79 -8.40 -0.02
C ILE A 54 -3.77 -9.53 0.09
N PHE A 55 -3.05 -9.62 1.20
CA PHE A 55 -2.01 -10.63 1.38
C PHE A 55 -2.56 -12.05 1.26
N PHE A 56 -3.67 -12.36 1.91
CA PHE A 56 -4.24 -13.71 1.92
C PHE A 56 -5.11 -14.01 0.70
N PHE A 57 -5.88 -13.02 0.20
CA PHE A 57 -6.78 -13.23 -0.93
C PHE A 57 -6.07 -13.14 -2.27
N ALA A 58 -5.06 -12.30 -2.43
CA ALA A 58 -4.35 -12.15 -3.70
C ALA A 58 -3.79 -13.49 -4.19
N ARG A 59 -3.15 -14.25 -3.30
CA ARG A 59 -2.64 -15.58 -3.60
C ARG A 59 -3.77 -16.56 -3.96
N LYS A 60 -4.86 -16.59 -3.18
CA LYS A 60 -6.03 -17.45 -3.47
C LYS A 60 -6.67 -17.12 -4.82
N VAL A 61 -6.77 -15.83 -5.16
CA VAL A 61 -7.29 -15.39 -6.47
C VAL A 61 -6.35 -15.81 -7.59
N LEU A 62 -5.04 -15.70 -7.40
CA LEU A 62 -4.05 -16.16 -8.39
C LEU A 62 -4.06 -17.67 -8.56
N GLU A 63 -4.16 -18.45 -7.48
CA GLU A 63 -4.27 -19.90 -7.50
C GLU A 63 -5.58 -20.33 -8.19
N TRP A 64 -6.71 -19.73 -7.78
CA TRP A 64 -8.01 -19.98 -8.41
C TRP A 64 -8.02 -19.65 -9.91
N GLY A 65 -7.41 -18.51 -10.29
CA GLY A 65 -7.27 -18.10 -11.69
C GLY A 65 -6.36 -19.05 -12.49
N ALA A 66 -5.33 -19.60 -11.87
CA ALA A 66 -4.40 -20.54 -12.49
C ALA A 66 -5.08 -21.87 -12.92
N ASP A 67 -6.16 -22.28 -12.23
CA ASP A 67 -6.92 -23.49 -12.54
C ASP A 67 -7.91 -23.31 -13.71
N LYS A 68 -8.13 -22.08 -14.18
CA LYS A 68 -9.06 -21.81 -15.27
C LYS A 68 -8.44 -22.09 -16.64
N LYS A 69 -9.19 -22.79 -17.51
CA LYS A 69 -8.71 -23.20 -18.85
C LYS A 69 -8.35 -22.01 -19.76
N ILE A 70 -9.09 -20.91 -19.65
CA ILE A 70 -8.93 -19.75 -20.57
C ILE A 70 -7.89 -18.76 -20.03
N ILE A 71 -7.93 -18.41 -18.74
CA ILE A 71 -7.08 -17.38 -18.12
C ILE A 71 -5.94 -17.96 -17.26
N GLY A 72 -5.87 -19.29 -17.12
CA GLY A 72 -4.89 -19.95 -16.25
C GLY A 72 -3.43 -19.78 -16.67
N ARG A 73 -3.14 -19.60 -17.99
CA ARG A 73 -1.76 -19.40 -18.48
C ARG A 73 -1.05 -18.19 -17.87
N PRO A 74 -1.61 -16.95 -17.94
CA PRO A 74 -0.98 -15.79 -17.32
C PRO A 74 -0.90 -15.92 -15.79
N PHE A 75 -1.94 -16.47 -15.13
CA PHE A 75 -1.92 -16.66 -13.68
C PHE A 75 -0.83 -17.65 -13.23
N ARG A 76 -0.67 -18.78 -13.89
CA ARG A 76 0.43 -19.74 -13.64
C ARG A 76 1.78 -19.13 -13.90
N TRP A 77 1.92 -18.31 -14.94
CA TRP A 77 3.17 -17.62 -15.24
C TRP A 77 3.53 -16.64 -14.10
N PHE A 78 2.55 -15.83 -13.61
CA PHE A 78 2.74 -14.93 -12.47
C PHE A 78 3.13 -15.69 -11.20
N LEU A 79 2.42 -16.76 -10.85
CA LEU A 79 2.76 -17.60 -9.70
C LEU A 79 4.15 -18.21 -9.81
N SER A 80 4.47 -18.82 -10.95
CA SER A 80 5.78 -19.45 -11.19
C SER A 80 6.94 -18.43 -11.13
N LYS A 81 6.74 -17.25 -11.71
CA LYS A 81 7.74 -16.16 -11.66
C LYS A 81 7.85 -15.57 -10.25
N GLY A 82 6.73 -15.40 -9.57
CA GLY A 82 6.67 -14.91 -8.19
C GLY A 82 7.43 -15.83 -7.25
N HIS A 83 7.12 -17.13 -7.24
CA HIS A 83 7.80 -18.11 -6.40
C HIS A 83 9.31 -18.19 -6.69
N LYS A 84 9.70 -18.31 -7.96
CA LYS A 84 11.14 -18.38 -8.34
C LYS A 84 11.87 -17.08 -8.01
N GLY A 85 11.24 -15.94 -8.29
CA GLY A 85 11.80 -14.62 -7.99
C GLY A 85 11.92 -14.37 -6.50
N GLY A 86 10.88 -14.74 -5.72
CA GLY A 86 10.83 -14.60 -4.28
C GLY A 86 11.90 -15.45 -3.58
N GLN A 87 11.99 -16.72 -3.91
CA GLN A 87 13.01 -17.59 -3.35
C GLN A 87 14.43 -17.12 -3.69
N LYS A 88 14.66 -16.71 -4.94
CA LYS A 88 15.96 -16.17 -5.36
C LYS A 88 16.31 -14.89 -4.61
N LEU A 89 15.35 -13.98 -4.46
CA LEU A 89 15.53 -12.74 -3.70
C LEU A 89 15.78 -12.99 -2.22
N LEU A 90 15.00 -13.87 -1.59
CA LEU A 90 15.18 -14.25 -0.18
C LEU A 90 16.54 -14.92 0.06
N ASN A 91 16.97 -15.79 -0.84
CA ASN A 91 18.27 -16.47 -0.73
C ASN A 91 19.47 -15.55 -1.01
N THR A 92 19.31 -14.58 -1.93
CA THR A 92 20.40 -13.68 -2.35
C THR A 92 20.47 -12.41 -1.50
N ALA A 93 19.32 -11.80 -1.22
CA ALA A 93 19.22 -10.53 -0.51
C ALA A 93 18.94 -10.68 0.99
N GLY A 94 18.58 -11.87 1.46
CA GLY A 94 18.24 -12.09 2.87
C GLY A 94 17.26 -11.04 3.40
N HIS A 95 17.68 -10.28 4.42
CA HIS A 95 16.87 -9.18 4.97
C HIS A 95 16.70 -7.98 4.02
N GLY A 96 17.51 -7.88 2.97
CA GLY A 96 17.44 -6.78 2.00
C GLY A 96 16.11 -6.68 1.25
N VAL A 97 15.41 -7.82 1.07
CA VAL A 97 14.08 -7.82 0.42
C VAL A 97 13.04 -7.08 1.25
N TYR A 98 13.13 -7.14 2.57
CA TYR A 98 12.24 -6.42 3.48
C TYR A 98 12.50 -4.91 3.47
N VAL A 99 13.79 -4.52 3.41
CA VAL A 99 14.18 -3.11 3.25
C VAL A 99 13.68 -2.58 1.90
N ALA A 100 13.84 -3.36 0.83
CA ALA A 100 13.31 -3.01 -0.48
C ALA A 100 11.78 -2.82 -0.46
N LEU A 101 11.05 -3.66 0.28
CA LEU A 101 9.60 -3.53 0.45
C LEU A 101 9.23 -2.23 1.18
N ILE A 102 9.97 -1.86 2.25
CA ILE A 102 9.76 -0.58 2.96
C ILE A 102 9.93 0.60 2.01
N LEU A 103 11.01 0.61 1.24
CA LEU A 103 11.29 1.70 0.29
C LEU A 103 10.28 1.73 -0.86
N PHE A 104 9.89 0.56 -1.38
CA PHE A 104 8.89 0.44 -2.44
C PHE A 104 7.52 1.00 -2.01
N VAL A 105 7.12 0.76 -0.76
CA VAL A 105 5.88 1.32 -0.21
C VAL A 105 6.07 2.78 0.21
N GLY A 106 7.23 3.13 0.76
CA GLY A 106 7.50 4.44 1.37
C GLY A 106 7.78 5.56 0.38
N ILE A 107 8.39 5.25 -0.77
CA ILE A 107 8.65 6.26 -1.79
C ILE A 107 7.38 6.47 -2.62
N PRO A 108 6.82 7.70 -2.64
CA PRO A 108 5.53 7.97 -3.29
C PRO A 108 5.65 8.08 -4.81
N LEU A 109 5.90 6.95 -5.49
CA LEU A 109 5.94 6.84 -6.95
C LEU A 109 4.62 6.26 -7.48
N PRO A 110 4.22 6.58 -8.73
CA PRO A 110 3.08 5.94 -9.36
C PRO A 110 3.24 4.42 -9.42
N GLY A 111 2.22 3.68 -9.01
CA GLY A 111 2.22 2.21 -9.02
C GLY A 111 2.94 1.55 -7.84
N THR A 112 3.55 2.29 -6.93
CA THR A 112 4.03 1.78 -5.63
C THR A 112 2.98 2.00 -4.54
N GLY A 113 3.15 1.43 -3.36
CA GLY A 113 2.26 1.66 -2.21
C GLY A 113 1.93 0.40 -1.43
N ALA A 114 1.03 0.53 -0.45
CA ALA A 114 0.66 -0.57 0.43
C ALA A 114 -0.05 -1.71 -0.33
N TRP A 115 -0.94 -1.39 -1.26
CA TRP A 115 -1.64 -2.37 -2.08
C TRP A 115 -0.69 -3.20 -2.93
N THR A 116 0.13 -2.53 -3.75
CA THR A 116 1.07 -3.19 -4.66
C THR A 116 2.22 -3.86 -3.92
N GLY A 117 2.72 -3.24 -2.84
CA GLY A 117 3.74 -3.84 -1.99
C GLY A 117 3.25 -5.10 -1.28
N THR A 118 2.03 -5.09 -0.74
CA THR A 118 1.42 -6.27 -0.12
C THR A 118 1.16 -7.38 -1.13
N LEU A 119 0.67 -7.02 -2.32
CA LEU A 119 0.48 -7.97 -3.41
C LEU A 119 1.81 -8.62 -3.82
N ALA A 120 2.85 -7.82 -3.99
CA ALA A 120 4.19 -8.32 -4.31
C ALA A 120 4.73 -9.25 -3.21
N ALA A 121 4.61 -8.87 -1.95
CA ALA A 121 5.03 -9.69 -0.82
C ALA A 121 4.29 -11.04 -0.76
N SER A 122 2.99 -11.05 -1.07
CA SER A 122 2.19 -12.28 -1.15
C SER A 122 2.62 -13.18 -2.31
N ILE A 123 2.87 -12.63 -3.49
CA ILE A 123 3.32 -13.38 -4.68
C ILE A 123 4.73 -13.95 -4.47
N LEU A 124 5.59 -13.21 -3.77
CA LEU A 124 6.98 -13.61 -3.46
C LEU A 124 7.08 -14.57 -2.27
N ASP A 125 5.97 -15.05 -1.72
CA ASP A 125 5.92 -15.93 -0.54
C ASP A 125 6.67 -15.39 0.68
N MET A 126 6.64 -14.08 0.88
CA MET A 126 7.26 -13.47 2.05
C MET A 126 6.45 -13.76 3.33
N ASP A 127 7.11 -13.74 4.47
CA ASP A 127 6.44 -13.90 5.76
C ASP A 127 5.42 -12.79 6.02
N PHE A 128 4.18 -13.16 6.34
CA PHE A 128 3.07 -12.20 6.53
C PHE A 128 3.36 -11.15 7.61
N LYS A 129 3.86 -11.59 8.77
CA LYS A 129 4.10 -10.68 9.89
C LYS A 129 5.19 -9.66 9.56
N LYS A 130 6.32 -10.14 9.01
CA LYS A 130 7.42 -9.27 8.61
C LYS A 130 7.01 -8.33 7.48
N SER A 131 6.29 -8.84 6.47
CA SER A 131 5.80 -8.01 5.36
C SER A 131 4.81 -6.94 5.82
N THR A 132 3.89 -7.27 6.73
CA THR A 132 2.93 -6.30 7.28
C THR A 132 3.64 -5.18 8.05
N VAL A 133 4.66 -5.53 8.86
CA VAL A 133 5.48 -4.52 9.55
C VAL A 133 6.22 -3.64 8.55
N CYS A 134 6.81 -4.23 7.51
CA CYS A 134 7.52 -3.48 6.47
C CYS A 134 6.58 -2.56 5.68
N VAL A 135 5.39 -3.04 5.31
CA VAL A 135 4.35 -2.22 4.67
C VAL A 135 3.95 -1.07 5.57
N MET A 136 3.73 -1.32 6.87
CA MET A 136 3.39 -0.27 7.83
C MET A 136 4.49 0.79 7.95
N LEU A 137 5.76 0.39 8.05
CA LEU A 137 6.90 1.33 8.07
C LEU A 137 6.97 2.13 6.76
N GLY A 138 6.73 1.50 5.62
CA GLY A 138 6.64 2.18 4.33
C GLY A 138 5.49 3.19 4.28
N VAL A 139 4.30 2.81 4.77
CA VAL A 139 3.12 3.69 4.86
C VAL A 139 3.40 4.90 5.76
N LEU A 140 4.07 4.70 6.91
CA LEU A 140 4.49 5.81 7.78
C LEU A 140 5.44 6.76 7.05
N LEU A 141 6.45 6.22 6.36
CA LEU A 141 7.41 7.01 5.58
C LEU A 141 6.70 7.80 4.46
N ALA A 142 5.85 7.14 3.66
CA ALA A 142 5.07 7.79 2.62
C ALA A 142 4.18 8.91 3.18
N GLY A 143 3.56 8.65 4.33
CA GLY A 143 2.71 9.63 5.01
C GLY A 143 3.48 10.86 5.49
N ILE A 144 4.70 10.70 5.99
CA ILE A 144 5.58 11.83 6.35
C ILE A 144 5.90 12.67 5.12
N ILE A 145 6.27 12.03 4.02
CA ILE A 145 6.60 12.74 2.76
C ILE A 145 5.37 13.49 2.23
N ILE A 146 4.23 12.82 2.09
CA ILE A 146 3.00 13.44 1.58
C ILE A 146 2.43 14.46 2.55
N GLY A 147 2.50 14.21 3.86
CA GLY A 147 2.08 15.16 4.88
C GLY A 147 2.91 16.45 4.84
N SER A 148 4.22 16.34 4.65
CA SER A 148 5.10 17.50 4.49
C SER A 148 4.76 18.31 3.24
N LEU A 149 4.51 17.64 2.12
CA LEU A 149 4.07 18.30 0.88
C LEU A 149 2.70 18.97 1.04
N SER A 150 1.76 18.31 1.72
CA SER A 150 0.44 18.88 2.01
C SER A 150 0.53 20.10 2.93
N ALA A 151 1.44 20.10 3.92
CA ALA A 151 1.68 21.24 4.79
C ALA A 151 2.17 22.46 4.01
N VAL A 152 3.09 22.26 3.05
CA VAL A 152 3.53 23.33 2.15
C VAL A 152 2.34 23.84 1.32
N GLY A 153 1.52 22.95 0.75
CA GLY A 153 0.32 23.33 0.00
C GLY A 153 -0.66 24.17 0.82
N ILE A 154 -0.90 23.81 2.08
CA ILE A 154 -1.77 24.59 2.99
C ILE A 154 -1.23 26.02 3.19
N ASN A 155 0.09 26.17 3.31
CA ASN A 155 0.71 27.50 3.53
C ASN A 155 0.70 28.36 2.26
N VAL A 156 0.72 27.76 1.08
CA VAL A 156 0.67 28.50 -0.20
C VAL A 156 -0.74 28.94 -0.56
N LEU A 157 -1.78 28.20 -0.12
CA LEU A 157 -3.19 28.47 -0.41
C LEU A 157 -3.85 29.41 0.61
N LYS A 158 -3.19 29.76 1.71
CA LYS A 158 -3.60 30.77 2.70
C LYS A 158 -3.09 32.15 2.33
#